data_36d18e308803515f09f6dbf73f4d85d7
#
_entry.id   36d18e308803515f09f6dbf73f4d85d7
#
_cell.length_a   1.000
_cell.length_b   1.000
_cell.length_c   1.000
_cell.angle_alpha   90.00
_cell.angle_beta   90.00
_cell.angle_gamma   90.00
#
_symmetry.space_group_name_H-M   'P 1'
#
loop_
_entity.id
_entity.type
_entity.pdbx_description
1 polymer ?
#
loop_
_entity_poly.entity_id
_entity_poly.type
_entity_poly.pdbx_seq_one_letter_code
_entity_poly.pdbx_strand_id
1 'polypeptide(L)'
;DEERTQAAKEEILNNYSWANGLVVSGQKIIDRGEIVSPHTYNILESLRKESIKRNESMGQNRLILGGQILFVGMLMLCFMLYLDLFRKDYYQRKGSLSLLFTLIVFYSVITAFMVTHNLFNVYIIPYAMLPIIIRVFLDSRTAFLTHVITILICSISLRFPHEFILTQLAAGLVAIFSLRELSQRSQLFRTALLVILTYAAI
;
A
#
# COMPACT_ATOMS: atom_id res chain seq x y z
N ASP A 1 58.54 6.62 26.34
CA ASP A 1 57.20 7.25 26.55
C ASP A 1 56.39 7.44 25.25
N GLU A 2 57.05 7.54 24.10
CA GLU A 2 56.32 7.68 22.80
C GLU A 2 55.51 6.44 22.43
N GLU A 3 56.00 5.22 22.63
CA GLU A 3 55.25 3.98 22.37
C GLU A 3 53.97 3.87 23.23
N ARG A 4 54.04 4.27 24.49
CA ARG A 4 52.86 4.28 25.38
C ARG A 4 51.84 5.33 24.95
N THR A 5 52.34 6.46 24.44
CA THR A 5 51.46 7.54 23.96
C THR A 5 50.78 7.13 22.63
N GLN A 6 51.49 6.42 21.77
CA GLN A 6 50.93 5.88 20.54
C GLN A 6 49.91 4.77 20.78
N ALA A 7 50.22 3.82 21.68
CA ALA A 7 49.30 2.77 22.09
C ALA A 7 48.01 3.32 22.73
N ALA A 8 48.13 4.31 23.63
CA ALA A 8 46.98 4.98 24.22
C ALA A 8 46.15 5.77 23.19
N LYS A 9 46.82 6.33 22.18
CA LYS A 9 46.15 7.04 21.08
C LYS A 9 45.39 6.10 20.15
N GLU A 10 45.97 4.92 19.87
CA GLU A 10 45.28 3.86 19.08
C GLU A 10 44.12 3.24 19.88
N GLU A 11 44.26 3.06 21.17
CA GLU A 11 43.21 2.55 22.05
C GLU A 11 42.02 3.54 22.13
N ILE A 12 42.32 4.85 22.22
CA ILE A 12 41.29 5.90 22.18
C ILE A 12 40.64 5.97 20.81
N LEU A 13 41.37 5.83 19.69
CA LEU A 13 40.82 5.82 18.34
C LEU A 13 39.97 4.58 18.06
N ASN A 14 40.35 3.41 18.59
CA ASN A 14 39.60 2.17 18.43
C ASN A 14 38.36 2.11 19.33
N ASN A 15 38.40 2.73 20.50
CA ASN A 15 37.26 2.88 21.42
C ASN A 15 36.38 4.10 21.11
N TYR A 16 36.83 4.98 20.24
CA TYR A 16 36.01 6.11 19.80
C TYR A 16 34.89 5.56 18.89
N SER A 17 33.74 5.38 19.48
CA SER A 17 32.51 5.03 18.73
C SER A 17 32.28 6.12 17.70
N TRP A 18 32.50 5.80 16.44
CA TRP A 18 32.18 6.67 15.29
C TRP A 18 30.69 7.01 15.21
N ALA A 19 29.87 6.36 16.01
CA ALA A 19 28.47 6.60 16.22
C ALA A 19 28.19 7.66 17.29
N ASN A 20 28.82 8.82 17.22
CA ASN A 20 28.44 9.97 18.04
C ASN A 20 27.17 10.63 17.49
N GLY A 21 26.04 10.08 17.87
CA GLY A 21 24.77 10.72 17.65
C GLY A 21 23.77 9.80 16.93
N LEU A 22 22.74 9.39 17.66
CA LEU A 22 21.56 8.79 17.08
C LEU A 22 20.79 9.89 16.35
N VAL A 23 20.76 9.87 15.01
CA VAL A 23 19.90 10.75 14.23
C VAL A 23 18.50 10.16 14.20
N VAL A 24 17.56 10.83 14.84
CA VAL A 24 16.16 10.39 14.90
C VAL A 24 15.46 10.65 13.55
N SER A 25 14.58 9.74 13.15
CA SER A 25 13.79 9.92 11.94
C SER A 25 13.01 11.25 11.97
N GLY A 26 13.21 12.09 10.93
CA GLY A 26 12.63 13.43 10.86
C GLY A 26 13.49 14.53 11.48
N GLN A 27 14.63 14.20 12.09
CA GLN A 27 15.57 15.20 12.61
C GLN A 27 16.26 15.92 11.45
N LYS A 28 16.25 17.25 11.53
CA LYS A 28 16.97 18.12 10.60
C LYS A 28 18.46 18.00 10.82
N ILE A 29 19.23 17.71 9.77
CA ILE A 29 20.69 17.52 9.85
C ILE A 29 21.41 18.82 9.42
N ILE A 30 20.93 19.52 8.39
CA ILE A 30 21.51 20.73 7.83
C ILE A 30 20.46 21.58 7.14
N ASP A 31 20.65 22.92 7.14
CA ASP A 31 19.83 23.87 6.40
C ASP A 31 20.42 24.21 5.01
N ARG A 32 19.56 24.78 4.15
CA ARG A 32 20.03 25.36 2.89
C ARG A 32 20.91 26.57 3.17
N GLY A 33 22.17 26.54 2.70
CA GLY A 33 23.13 27.63 2.88
C GLY A 33 23.97 27.53 4.16
N GLU A 34 23.77 26.52 4.99
CA GLU A 34 24.59 26.27 6.17
C GLU A 34 25.93 25.59 5.78
N ILE A 35 27.01 26.00 6.42
CA ILE A 35 28.36 25.46 6.17
C ILE A 35 28.43 24.05 6.76
N VAL A 36 28.82 23.08 5.93
CA VAL A 36 28.96 21.68 6.36
C VAL A 36 30.16 21.54 7.30
N SER A 37 29.88 21.31 8.58
CA SER A 37 30.93 21.00 9.56
C SER A 37 31.48 19.57 9.33
N PRO A 38 32.71 19.22 9.81
CA PRO A 38 33.24 17.87 9.70
C PRO A 38 32.32 16.80 10.34
N HIS A 39 31.61 17.15 11.41
CA HIS A 39 30.64 16.28 12.06
C HIS A 39 29.40 16.04 11.17
N THR A 40 28.85 17.10 10.61
CA THR A 40 27.72 17.02 9.67
C THR A 40 28.08 16.25 8.39
N TYR A 41 29.32 16.44 7.91
CA TYR A 41 29.83 15.67 6.77
C TYR A 41 29.88 14.17 7.05
N ASN A 42 30.38 13.74 8.22
CA ASN A 42 30.42 12.33 8.61
C ASN A 42 29.02 11.72 8.75
N ILE A 43 28.04 12.49 9.26
CA ILE A 43 26.64 12.06 9.30
C ILE A 43 26.07 11.87 7.90
N LEU A 44 26.30 12.83 7.02
CA LEU A 44 25.82 12.76 5.62
C LEU A 44 26.51 11.63 4.84
N GLU A 45 27.81 11.38 5.08
CA GLU A 45 28.53 10.28 4.45
C GLU A 45 28.05 8.91 4.94
N SER A 46 27.79 8.75 6.24
CA SER A 46 27.21 7.51 6.78
C SER A 46 25.79 7.27 6.27
N LEU A 47 24.96 8.32 6.15
CA LEU A 47 23.64 8.23 5.54
C LEU A 47 23.74 7.86 4.05
N ARG A 48 24.70 8.44 3.33
CA ARG A 48 24.98 8.09 1.92
C ARG A 48 25.39 6.62 1.78
N LYS A 49 26.32 6.14 2.63
CA LYS A 49 26.75 4.73 2.63
C LYS A 49 25.58 3.79 2.94
N GLU A 50 24.75 4.15 3.91
CA GLU A 50 23.55 3.36 4.25
C GLU A 50 22.50 3.39 3.13
N SER A 51 22.30 4.54 2.48
CA SER A 51 21.39 4.66 1.34
C SER A 51 21.90 3.89 0.10
N ILE A 52 23.21 3.88 -0.15
CA ILE A 52 23.83 3.07 -1.21
C ILE A 52 23.66 1.58 -0.88
N LYS A 53 23.89 1.15 0.35
CA LYS A 53 23.71 -0.23 0.81
C LYS A 53 22.24 -0.67 0.69
N ARG A 54 21.29 0.23 0.93
CA ARG A 54 19.87 0.02 0.62
C ARG A 54 19.58 -0.05 -0.87
N ASN A 55 20.28 0.74 -1.69
CA ASN A 55 20.14 0.75 -3.15
C ASN A 55 20.89 -0.39 -3.85
N GLU A 56 21.94 -0.94 -3.26
CA GLU A 56 22.60 -2.17 -3.73
C GLU A 56 21.68 -3.39 -3.64
N SER A 57 20.57 -3.28 -2.90
CA SER A 57 19.44 -4.19 -3.03
C SER A 57 18.63 -3.99 -4.34
N MET A 58 19.20 -3.36 -5.38
CA MET A 58 18.50 -3.29 -6.70
C MET A 58 18.17 -4.68 -7.26
N GLY A 59 18.97 -5.69 -6.95
CA GLY A 59 18.64 -7.09 -7.22
C GLY A 59 17.41 -7.56 -6.42
N GLN A 60 17.33 -7.21 -5.15
CA GLN A 60 16.18 -7.50 -4.30
C GLN A 60 14.92 -6.76 -4.76
N ASN A 61 15.04 -5.49 -5.15
CA ASN A 61 13.91 -4.71 -5.67
C ASN A 61 13.34 -5.32 -6.96
N ARG A 62 14.18 -5.84 -7.86
CA ARG A 62 13.72 -6.55 -9.07
C ARG A 62 13.00 -7.86 -8.73
N LEU A 63 13.50 -8.61 -7.75
CA LEU A 63 12.85 -9.84 -7.28
C LEU A 63 11.51 -9.52 -6.60
N ILE A 64 11.44 -8.47 -5.79
CA ILE A 64 10.19 -8.01 -5.17
C ILE A 64 9.18 -7.60 -6.24
N LEU A 65 9.58 -6.80 -7.22
CA LEU A 65 8.71 -6.43 -8.34
C LEU A 65 8.24 -7.66 -9.13
N GLY A 66 9.14 -8.61 -9.40
CA GLY A 66 8.78 -9.88 -10.03
C GLY A 66 7.74 -10.65 -9.23
N GLY A 67 7.91 -10.74 -7.91
CA GLY A 67 6.94 -11.35 -7.00
C GLY A 67 5.59 -10.64 -6.99
N GLN A 68 5.57 -9.32 -7.00
CA GLN A 68 4.34 -8.52 -7.06
C GLN A 68 3.58 -8.74 -8.38
N ILE A 69 4.29 -8.73 -9.51
CA ILE A 69 3.70 -8.99 -10.84
C ILE A 69 3.11 -10.40 -10.90
N LEU A 70 3.85 -11.39 -10.41
CA LEU A 70 3.38 -12.77 -10.34
C LEU A 70 2.14 -12.91 -9.46
N PHE A 71 2.13 -12.27 -8.29
CA PHE A 71 1.00 -12.28 -7.37
C PHE A 71 -0.25 -11.65 -8.00
N VAL A 72 -0.13 -10.47 -8.61
CA VAL A 72 -1.24 -9.82 -9.33
C VAL A 72 -1.72 -10.69 -10.49
N GLY A 73 -0.80 -11.26 -11.27
CA GLY A 73 -1.11 -12.16 -12.37
C GLY A 73 -1.89 -13.39 -11.90
N MET A 74 -1.49 -13.99 -10.77
CA MET A 74 -2.18 -15.12 -10.16
C MET A 74 -3.60 -14.75 -9.68
N LEU A 75 -3.76 -13.59 -9.03
CA LEU A 75 -5.08 -13.11 -8.61
C LEU A 75 -6.02 -12.88 -9.80
N MET A 76 -5.50 -12.25 -10.88
CA MET A 76 -6.27 -12.01 -12.09
C MET A 76 -6.61 -13.31 -12.80
N LEU A 77 -5.71 -14.29 -12.83
CA LEU A 77 -5.97 -15.62 -13.38
C LEU A 77 -7.06 -16.34 -12.57
N CYS A 78 -6.98 -16.34 -11.25
CA CYS A 78 -8.02 -16.90 -10.39
C CYS A 78 -9.38 -16.21 -10.63
N PHE A 79 -9.38 -14.90 -10.82
CA PHE A 79 -10.60 -14.15 -11.12
C PHE A 79 -11.21 -14.53 -12.47
N MET A 80 -10.37 -14.66 -13.50
CA MET A 80 -10.81 -15.12 -14.82
C MET A 80 -11.38 -16.54 -14.79
N LEU A 81 -10.71 -17.46 -14.09
CA LEU A 81 -11.20 -18.81 -13.90
C LEU A 81 -12.54 -18.84 -13.16
N TYR A 82 -12.69 -18.00 -12.14
CA TYR A 82 -13.97 -17.87 -11.44
C TYR A 82 -15.09 -17.43 -12.39
N LEU A 83 -14.85 -16.41 -13.23
CA LEU A 83 -15.84 -15.94 -14.17
C LEU A 83 -16.18 -17.00 -15.22
N ASP A 84 -15.19 -17.70 -15.76
CA ASP A 84 -15.39 -18.75 -16.76
C ASP A 84 -16.14 -19.96 -16.21
N LEU A 85 -15.80 -20.40 -15.00
CA LEU A 85 -16.39 -21.60 -14.38
C LEU A 85 -17.78 -21.33 -13.78
N PHE A 86 -17.95 -20.19 -13.09
CA PHE A 86 -19.14 -19.95 -12.29
C PHE A 86 -20.06 -18.87 -12.85
N ARG A 87 -19.56 -18.00 -13.76
CA ARG A 87 -20.27 -16.84 -14.28
C ARG A 87 -20.06 -16.65 -15.77
N LYS A 88 -20.31 -17.71 -16.54
CA LYS A 88 -20.18 -17.68 -18.01
C LYS A 88 -21.00 -16.56 -18.64
N ASP A 89 -22.14 -16.20 -18.07
CA ASP A 89 -22.98 -15.10 -18.55
C ASP A 89 -22.25 -13.76 -18.53
N TYR A 90 -21.44 -13.49 -17.51
CA TYR A 90 -20.65 -12.26 -17.41
C TYR A 90 -19.37 -12.33 -18.24
N TYR A 91 -18.75 -13.50 -18.31
CA TYR A 91 -17.59 -13.74 -19.14
C TYR A 91 -17.86 -13.52 -20.62
N GLN A 92 -19.02 -13.98 -21.12
CA GLN A 92 -19.41 -13.81 -22.51
C GLN A 92 -19.92 -12.39 -22.83
N ARG A 93 -20.45 -11.66 -21.86
CA ARG A 93 -20.89 -10.27 -22.03
C ARG A 93 -19.71 -9.31 -21.93
N LYS A 94 -19.22 -8.84 -23.08
CA LYS A 94 -18.11 -7.88 -23.14
C LYS A 94 -18.28 -6.65 -22.22
N GLY A 95 -19.52 -6.15 -22.06
CA GLY A 95 -19.83 -5.03 -21.19
C GLY A 95 -19.62 -5.33 -19.70
N SER A 96 -20.08 -6.49 -19.21
CA SER A 96 -19.90 -6.89 -17.81
C SER A 96 -18.44 -7.14 -17.48
N LEU A 97 -17.74 -7.85 -18.36
CA LEU A 97 -16.31 -8.12 -18.22
C LEU A 97 -15.51 -6.80 -18.20
N SER A 98 -15.76 -5.91 -19.16
CA SER A 98 -15.10 -4.61 -19.23
C SER A 98 -15.35 -3.78 -17.99
N LEU A 99 -16.57 -3.74 -17.44
CA LEU A 99 -16.90 -3.03 -16.22
C LEU A 99 -16.07 -3.52 -15.03
N LEU A 100 -15.99 -4.85 -14.83
CA LEU A 100 -15.23 -5.44 -13.73
C LEU A 100 -13.74 -5.09 -13.81
N PHE A 101 -13.13 -5.27 -14.99
CA PHE A 101 -11.72 -4.95 -15.19
C PHE A 101 -11.42 -3.46 -15.05
N THR A 102 -12.28 -2.60 -15.62
CA THR A 102 -12.13 -1.15 -15.52
C THR A 102 -12.16 -0.69 -14.07
N LEU A 103 -13.07 -1.25 -13.25
CA LEU A 103 -13.12 -0.93 -11.82
C LEU A 103 -11.87 -1.39 -11.07
N ILE A 104 -11.40 -2.62 -11.29
CA ILE A 104 -10.18 -3.13 -10.67
C ILE A 104 -8.99 -2.22 -11.02
N VAL A 105 -8.80 -1.92 -12.30
CA VAL A 105 -7.70 -1.07 -12.78
C VAL A 105 -7.83 0.36 -12.23
N PHE A 106 -9.02 0.94 -12.26
CA PHE A 106 -9.27 2.29 -11.74
C PHE A 106 -8.87 2.44 -10.28
N TYR A 107 -9.36 1.54 -9.41
CA TYR A 107 -9.02 1.59 -7.98
C TYR A 107 -7.54 1.30 -7.73
N SER A 108 -6.94 0.39 -8.48
CA SER A 108 -5.51 0.07 -8.35
C SER A 108 -4.62 1.25 -8.76
N VAL A 109 -4.95 1.90 -9.89
CA VAL A 109 -4.20 3.06 -10.38
C VAL A 109 -4.34 4.26 -9.44
N ILE A 110 -5.55 4.57 -8.97
CA ILE A 110 -5.75 5.71 -8.06
C ILE A 110 -5.05 5.48 -6.72
N THR A 111 -5.04 4.23 -6.22
CA THR A 111 -4.29 3.87 -5.01
C THR A 111 -2.80 4.05 -5.20
N ALA A 112 -2.23 3.50 -6.28
CA ALA A 112 -0.82 3.63 -6.59
C ALA A 112 -0.41 5.10 -6.76
N PHE A 113 -1.23 5.89 -7.43
CA PHE A 113 -1.00 7.33 -7.62
C PHE A 113 -0.99 8.09 -6.29
N MET A 114 -1.96 7.84 -5.41
CA MET A 114 -2.03 8.46 -4.07
C MET A 114 -0.81 8.12 -3.21
N VAL A 115 -0.39 6.85 -3.22
CA VAL A 115 0.78 6.38 -2.45
C VAL A 115 2.08 6.98 -3.01
N THR A 116 2.27 6.97 -4.32
CA THR A 116 3.51 7.44 -4.95
C THR A 116 3.73 8.94 -4.73
N HIS A 117 2.67 9.73 -4.81
CA HIS A 117 2.75 11.18 -4.68
C HIS A 117 2.54 11.70 -3.26
N ASN A 118 2.24 10.83 -2.29
CA ASN A 118 1.93 11.20 -0.90
C ASN A 118 0.90 12.34 -0.78
N LEU A 119 -0.10 12.35 -1.68
CA LEU A 119 -1.06 13.45 -1.77
C LEU A 119 -2.00 13.49 -0.57
N PHE A 120 -2.62 12.34 -0.25
CA PHE A 120 -3.58 12.19 0.84
C PHE A 120 -3.52 10.78 1.41
N ASN A 121 -4.20 10.59 2.53
CA ASN A 121 -4.38 9.26 3.10
C ASN A 121 -5.22 8.38 2.17
N VAL A 122 -4.77 7.16 1.89
CA VAL A 122 -5.43 6.19 1.00
C VAL A 122 -6.85 5.86 1.45
N TYR A 123 -7.15 6.00 2.73
CA TYR A 123 -8.48 5.79 3.30
C TYR A 123 -9.54 6.81 2.83
N ILE A 124 -9.14 7.91 2.17
CA ILE A 124 -10.08 8.86 1.54
C ILE A 124 -10.75 8.24 0.30
N ILE A 125 -10.11 7.25 -0.34
CA ILE A 125 -10.68 6.57 -1.49
C ILE A 125 -11.87 5.71 -1.03
N PRO A 126 -13.08 5.90 -1.59
CA PRO A 126 -14.27 5.19 -1.17
C PRO A 126 -14.32 3.77 -1.76
N TYR A 127 -13.48 2.87 -1.26
CA TYR A 127 -13.42 1.48 -1.77
C TYR A 127 -14.74 0.72 -1.61
N ALA A 128 -15.56 1.05 -0.61
CA ALA A 128 -16.87 0.44 -0.43
C ALA A 128 -17.85 0.75 -1.59
N MET A 129 -17.60 1.79 -2.40
CA MET A 129 -18.38 2.06 -3.60
C MET A 129 -18.19 0.98 -4.68
N LEU A 130 -17.02 0.35 -4.74
CA LEU A 130 -16.74 -0.70 -5.73
C LEU A 130 -17.74 -1.86 -5.65
N PRO A 131 -17.92 -2.54 -4.50
CA PRO A 131 -18.90 -3.61 -4.40
C PRO A 131 -20.34 -3.12 -4.53
N ILE A 132 -20.65 -1.88 -4.16
CA ILE A 132 -21.98 -1.27 -4.38
C ILE A 132 -22.28 -1.20 -5.87
N ILE A 133 -21.38 -0.63 -6.67
CA ILE A 133 -21.53 -0.52 -8.12
C ILE A 133 -21.73 -1.90 -8.75
N ILE A 134 -20.86 -2.85 -8.41
CA ILE A 134 -20.95 -4.20 -8.98
C ILE A 134 -22.25 -4.88 -8.55
N ARG A 135 -22.68 -4.71 -7.31
CA ARG A 135 -23.94 -5.28 -6.80
C ARG A 135 -25.17 -4.73 -7.53
N VAL A 136 -25.15 -3.46 -7.93
CA VAL A 136 -26.26 -2.82 -8.68
C VAL A 136 -26.36 -3.38 -10.09
N PHE A 137 -25.24 -3.64 -10.76
CA PHE A 137 -25.25 -4.08 -12.17
C PHE A 137 -25.18 -5.60 -12.36
N LEU A 138 -24.63 -6.33 -11.36
CA LEU A 138 -24.39 -7.76 -11.46
C LEU A 138 -24.99 -8.46 -10.21
N ASP A 139 -24.13 -9.14 -9.44
CA ASP A 139 -24.57 -9.90 -8.26
C ASP A 139 -23.64 -9.76 -7.07
N SER A 140 -24.13 -10.17 -5.87
CA SER A 140 -23.38 -10.04 -4.62
C SER A 140 -22.10 -10.88 -4.59
N ARG A 141 -22.12 -12.08 -5.18
CA ARG A 141 -20.95 -12.98 -5.15
C ARG A 141 -19.80 -12.40 -5.96
N THR A 142 -20.11 -11.93 -7.18
CA THR A 142 -19.14 -11.28 -8.05
C THR A 142 -18.67 -9.95 -7.44
N ALA A 143 -19.57 -9.18 -6.81
CA ALA A 143 -19.23 -7.94 -6.12
C ALA A 143 -18.22 -8.19 -4.98
N PHE A 144 -18.46 -9.20 -4.16
CA PHE A 144 -17.58 -9.56 -3.06
C PHE A 144 -16.20 -10.00 -3.57
N LEU A 145 -16.16 -10.93 -4.53
CA LEU A 145 -14.90 -11.45 -5.03
C LEU A 145 -14.06 -10.37 -5.72
N THR A 146 -14.69 -9.54 -6.54
CA THR A 146 -14.00 -8.41 -7.21
C THR A 146 -13.47 -7.42 -6.18
N HIS A 147 -14.22 -7.14 -5.12
CA HIS A 147 -13.79 -6.26 -4.04
C HIS A 147 -12.57 -6.83 -3.31
N VAL A 148 -12.59 -8.11 -2.92
CA VAL A 148 -11.46 -8.80 -2.27
C VAL A 148 -10.20 -8.72 -3.15
N ILE A 149 -10.32 -9.05 -4.43
CA ILE A 149 -9.20 -9.02 -5.38
C ILE A 149 -8.64 -7.61 -5.51
N THR A 150 -9.51 -6.61 -5.65
CA THR A 150 -9.09 -5.20 -5.77
C THR A 150 -8.34 -4.74 -4.53
N ILE A 151 -8.84 -5.06 -3.33
CA ILE A 151 -8.18 -4.69 -2.06
C ILE A 151 -6.82 -5.36 -1.95
N LEU A 152 -6.70 -6.65 -2.30
CA LEU A 152 -5.44 -7.37 -2.28
C LEU A 152 -4.42 -6.77 -3.24
N ILE A 153 -4.84 -6.38 -4.45
CA ILE A 153 -3.95 -5.70 -5.41
C ILE A 153 -3.53 -4.32 -4.88
N CYS A 154 -4.48 -3.53 -4.36
CA CYS A 154 -4.17 -2.20 -3.80
C CYS A 154 -3.24 -2.28 -2.59
N SER A 155 -3.38 -3.31 -1.76
CA SER A 155 -2.59 -3.49 -0.54
C SER A 155 -1.09 -3.66 -0.78
N ILE A 156 -0.69 -4.13 -1.98
CA ILE A 156 0.72 -4.31 -2.36
C ILE A 156 1.50 -2.99 -2.32
N SER A 157 0.83 -1.87 -2.63
CA SER A 157 1.46 -0.55 -2.67
C SER A 157 1.53 0.12 -1.31
N LEU A 158 0.95 -0.46 -0.27
CA LEU A 158 0.78 0.16 1.04
C LEU A 158 1.85 -0.25 2.04
N ARG A 159 2.16 0.67 2.96
CA ARG A 159 3.11 0.42 4.05
C ARG A 159 2.54 -0.51 5.14
N PHE A 160 1.23 -0.37 5.43
CA PHE A 160 0.50 -1.17 6.42
C PHE A 160 -0.66 -1.92 5.75
N PRO A 161 -0.37 -3.01 4.99
CA PRO A 161 -1.38 -3.70 4.21
C PRO A 161 -2.45 -4.39 5.06
N HIS A 162 -2.09 -4.89 6.25
CA HIS A 162 -3.01 -5.65 7.10
C HIS A 162 -4.20 -4.82 7.61
N GLU A 163 -3.92 -3.63 8.15
CA GLU A 163 -4.94 -2.70 8.63
C GLU A 163 -5.88 -2.29 7.48
N PHE A 164 -5.31 -1.98 6.33
CA PHE A 164 -6.06 -1.63 5.13
C PHE A 164 -6.97 -2.77 4.69
N ILE A 165 -6.45 -4.00 4.57
CA ILE A 165 -7.24 -5.16 4.13
C ILE A 165 -8.41 -5.39 5.08
N LEU A 166 -8.17 -5.42 6.39
CA LEU A 166 -9.23 -5.67 7.38
C LEU A 166 -10.32 -4.60 7.33
N THR A 167 -9.93 -3.33 7.32
CA THR A 167 -10.85 -2.20 7.28
C THR A 167 -11.70 -2.20 6.01
N GLN A 168 -11.06 -2.38 4.84
CA GLN A 168 -11.75 -2.36 3.56
C GLN A 168 -12.63 -3.59 3.35
N LEU A 169 -12.21 -4.77 3.81
CA LEU A 169 -13.05 -5.97 3.75
C LEU A 169 -14.29 -5.82 4.61
N ALA A 170 -14.15 -5.31 5.83
CA ALA A 170 -15.30 -5.07 6.72
C ALA A 170 -16.29 -4.07 6.08
N ALA A 171 -15.79 -2.93 5.59
CA ALA A 171 -16.61 -1.91 4.93
C ALA A 171 -17.34 -2.45 3.68
N GLY A 172 -16.63 -3.25 2.85
CA GLY A 172 -17.22 -3.88 1.67
C GLY A 172 -18.28 -4.93 1.99
N LEU A 173 -18.07 -5.76 3.01
CA LEU A 173 -19.06 -6.71 3.49
C LEU A 173 -20.33 -6.01 3.97
N VAL A 174 -20.19 -4.98 4.81
CA VAL A 174 -21.31 -4.17 5.28
C VAL A 174 -22.07 -3.54 4.12
N ALA A 175 -21.34 -3.01 3.12
CA ALA A 175 -21.95 -2.44 1.92
C ALA A 175 -22.77 -3.47 1.15
N ILE A 176 -22.24 -4.68 0.94
CA ILE A 176 -22.94 -5.75 0.21
C ILE A 176 -24.17 -6.25 0.98
N PHE A 177 -24.06 -6.47 2.29
CA PHE A 177 -25.17 -6.96 3.09
C PHE A 177 -26.27 -5.92 3.29
N SER A 178 -25.90 -4.64 3.39
CA SER A 178 -26.88 -3.56 3.52
C SER A 178 -27.74 -3.37 2.27
N LEU A 179 -27.26 -3.74 1.09
CA LEU A 179 -27.96 -3.65 -0.20
C LEU A 179 -28.80 -4.90 -0.51
N ARG A 180 -29.49 -5.48 0.46
CA ARG A 180 -30.22 -6.72 0.28
C ARG A 180 -31.36 -6.63 -0.74
N GLU A 181 -32.04 -5.47 -0.83
CA GLU A 181 -33.12 -5.21 -1.79
C GLU A 181 -32.90 -3.86 -2.47
N LEU A 182 -32.65 -3.86 -3.77
CA LEU A 182 -32.35 -2.66 -4.59
C LEU A 182 -33.60 -1.81 -4.93
N SER A 183 -34.75 -2.05 -4.29
CA SER A 183 -36.02 -1.45 -4.68
C SER A 183 -36.19 0.02 -4.25
N GLN A 184 -35.41 0.53 -3.31
CA GLN A 184 -35.64 1.88 -2.75
C GLN A 184 -34.35 2.71 -2.67
N ARG A 185 -34.42 3.96 -3.13
CA ARG A 185 -33.31 4.94 -3.03
C ARG A 185 -32.86 5.20 -1.58
N SER A 186 -33.76 5.07 -0.60
CA SER A 186 -33.46 5.21 0.82
C SER A 186 -32.44 4.18 1.33
N GLN A 187 -32.32 3.02 0.67
CA GLN A 187 -31.34 1.99 1.06
C GLN A 187 -29.91 2.42 0.79
N LEU A 188 -29.65 3.20 -0.27
CA LEU A 188 -28.32 3.73 -0.53
C LEU A 188 -27.83 4.65 0.58
N PHE A 189 -28.71 5.51 1.13
CA PHE A 189 -28.36 6.37 2.25
C PHE A 189 -28.09 5.56 3.52
N ARG A 190 -28.92 4.55 3.79
CA ARG A 190 -28.69 3.64 4.92
C ARG A 190 -27.36 2.88 4.80
N THR A 191 -27.03 2.41 3.61
CA THR A 191 -25.76 1.74 3.33
C THR A 191 -24.58 2.67 3.54
N ALA A 192 -24.66 3.91 3.04
CA ALA A 192 -23.61 4.91 3.25
C ALA A 192 -23.37 5.19 4.74
N LEU A 193 -24.46 5.34 5.52
CA LEU A 193 -24.37 5.56 6.96
C LEU A 193 -23.74 4.36 7.69
N LEU A 194 -24.11 3.12 7.34
CA LEU A 194 -23.54 1.91 7.93
C LEU A 194 -22.05 1.76 7.57
N VAL A 195 -21.65 2.10 6.35
CA VAL A 195 -20.24 2.10 5.93
C VAL A 195 -19.44 3.13 6.73
N ILE A 196 -19.96 4.34 6.91
CA ILE A 196 -19.31 5.39 7.74
C ILE A 196 -19.15 4.90 9.18
N LEU A 197 -20.19 4.29 9.77
CA LEU A 197 -20.09 3.71 11.11
C LEU A 197 -19.05 2.60 11.20
N THR A 198 -18.88 1.79 10.14
CA THR A 198 -17.86 0.74 10.09
C THR A 198 -16.46 1.33 10.12
N TYR A 199 -16.21 2.39 9.33
CA TYR A 199 -14.91 3.09 9.34
C TYR A 199 -14.64 3.80 10.68
N ALA A 200 -15.67 4.25 11.38
CA ALA A 200 -15.51 4.89 12.67
C ALA A 200 -15.28 3.90 13.83
N ALA A 201 -15.67 2.63 13.66
CA ALA A 201 -15.55 1.58 14.66
C ALA A 201 -14.20 0.82 14.61
N ILE A 202 -13.48 0.91 13.51
CA ILE A 202 -12.19 0.24 13.29
C ILE A 202 -11.06 1.25 13.44
#